data_f8ffa453697b7d0b222b92a9142bdb45
#
_entry.id   f8ffa453697b7d0b222b92a9142bdb45
#
_cell.length_a   1.000
_cell.length_b   1.000
_cell.length_c   1.000
_cell.angle_alpha   90.00
_cell.angle_beta   90.00
_cell.angle_gamma   90.00
#
_symmetry.space_group_name_H-M   'P 1'
#
loop_
_entity.id
_entity.type
_entity.pdbx_description
1 polymer ?
#
loop_
_entity_poly.entity_id
_entity_poly.type
_entity_poly.pdbx_seq_one_letter_code
_entity_poly.pdbx_strand_id
1 'polypeptide(L)'
;MAVEYKINEEISLKQFTGLLNRSTLGERRPVDDVECIQGMISNSNLLVTAWVGSNLVGVSRCVTDFHYCCYLSDLAVDTAYQKEGIGKQLQIKTQDKKYFEALAKKRIT
;
A
#
# COMPACT_ATOMS: atom_id res chain seq x y z
N MET A 1 5.05 -1.28 -20.25
CA MET A 1 4.17 -0.67 -19.26
C MET A 1 5.02 -0.11 -18.12
N ALA A 2 4.90 1.18 -17.89
CA ALA A 2 5.70 1.84 -16.87
C ALA A 2 4.94 1.88 -15.54
N VAL A 3 5.49 1.26 -14.51
CA VAL A 3 4.91 1.27 -13.18
C VAL A 3 5.71 2.24 -12.31
N GLU A 4 5.00 3.19 -11.70
CA GLU A 4 5.60 4.14 -10.77
C GLU A 4 5.25 3.74 -9.34
N TYR A 5 6.25 3.77 -8.46
CA TYR A 5 6.06 3.45 -7.04
C TYR A 5 6.18 4.71 -6.21
N LYS A 6 5.26 4.88 -5.26
CA LYS A 6 5.24 6.05 -4.38
C LYS A 6 5.16 5.62 -2.92
N ILE A 7 5.73 6.43 -2.05
CA ILE A 7 5.77 6.15 -0.61
C ILE A 7 4.93 7.20 0.12
N ASN A 8 3.96 6.71 0.90
CA ASN A 8 3.04 7.56 1.68
C ASN A 8 2.32 8.62 0.84
N GLU A 9 2.06 8.28 -0.42
CA GLU A 9 1.16 9.05 -1.26
C GLU A 9 -0.25 8.91 -0.71
N GLU A 10 -0.95 10.01 -0.56
CA GLU A 10 -2.32 9.98 -0.09
C GLU A 10 -3.21 9.32 -1.14
N ILE A 11 -4.00 8.33 -0.72
CA ILE A 11 -4.99 7.69 -1.58
C ILE A 11 -6.37 7.84 -0.97
N SER A 12 -7.38 7.93 -1.83
CA SER A 12 -8.75 8.07 -1.38
C SER A 12 -9.33 6.72 -0.94
N LEU A 13 -10.39 6.78 -0.15
CA LEU A 13 -11.17 5.61 0.21
C LEU A 13 -11.61 4.85 -1.04
N LYS A 14 -12.07 5.57 -2.05
CA LYS A 14 -12.54 4.98 -3.31
C LYS A 14 -11.40 4.25 -4.05
N GLN A 15 -10.22 4.84 -4.09
CA GLN A 15 -9.05 4.22 -4.72
C GLN A 15 -8.66 2.93 -4.00
N PHE A 16 -8.60 2.97 -2.68
CA PHE A 16 -8.21 1.81 -1.90
C PHE A 16 -9.24 0.69 -1.99
N THR A 17 -10.51 1.00 -1.79
CA THR A 17 -11.60 0.02 -1.90
C THR A 17 -11.66 -0.57 -3.30
N GLY A 18 -11.51 0.27 -4.33
CA GLY A 18 -11.49 -0.20 -5.71
C GLY A 18 -10.36 -1.17 -5.98
N LEU A 19 -9.15 -0.88 -5.49
CA LEU A 19 -8.02 -1.79 -5.65
C LEU A 19 -8.27 -3.11 -4.92
N LEU A 20 -8.76 -3.08 -3.69
CA LEU A 20 -9.08 -4.31 -2.95
C LEU A 20 -10.07 -5.18 -3.74
N ASN A 21 -11.08 -4.56 -4.33
CA ASN A 21 -12.08 -5.30 -5.12
C ASN A 21 -11.52 -5.85 -6.42
N ARG A 22 -10.48 -5.22 -6.99
CA ARG A 22 -9.82 -5.71 -8.20
C ARG A 22 -8.71 -6.71 -7.90
N SER A 23 -8.37 -6.90 -6.63
CA SER A 23 -7.41 -7.89 -6.17
C SER A 23 -8.16 -9.06 -5.54
N THR A 24 -7.45 -10.14 -5.23
CA THR A 24 -8.05 -11.27 -4.51
C THR A 24 -8.29 -10.94 -3.04
N LEU A 25 -7.68 -9.87 -2.54
CA LEU A 25 -7.74 -9.53 -1.13
C LEU A 25 -9.11 -8.97 -0.71
N GLY A 26 -9.87 -8.42 -1.66
CA GLY A 26 -11.21 -7.87 -1.36
C GLY A 26 -12.17 -8.87 -0.74
N GLU A 27 -12.00 -10.15 -1.05
CA GLU A 27 -12.84 -11.20 -0.48
C GLU A 27 -12.59 -11.42 1.02
N ARG A 28 -11.46 -10.93 1.52
CA ARG A 28 -11.03 -11.11 2.91
C ARG A 28 -10.93 -9.80 3.66
N ARG A 29 -11.54 -8.76 3.14
CA ARG A 29 -11.52 -7.44 3.76
C ARG A 29 -12.94 -6.89 3.84
N PRO A 30 -13.25 -6.06 4.85
CA PRO A 30 -14.60 -5.53 5.04
C PRO A 30 -14.86 -4.36 4.10
N VAL A 31 -14.85 -4.61 2.79
CA VAL A 31 -14.95 -3.57 1.76
C VAL A 31 -16.27 -2.80 1.79
N ASP A 32 -17.31 -3.39 2.38
CA ASP A 32 -18.61 -2.75 2.51
C ASP A 32 -18.72 -1.90 3.78
N ASP A 33 -17.76 -2.00 4.68
CA ASP A 33 -17.72 -1.22 5.92
C ASP A 33 -16.81 -0.01 5.71
N VAL A 34 -17.42 1.09 5.29
CA VAL A 34 -16.69 2.33 4.94
C VAL A 34 -15.88 2.85 6.12
N GLU A 35 -16.46 2.82 7.32
CA GLU A 35 -15.78 3.32 8.51
C GLU A 35 -14.52 2.48 8.83
N CYS A 36 -14.63 1.16 8.70
CA CYS A 36 -13.51 0.27 8.93
C CYS A 36 -12.40 0.51 7.91
N ILE A 37 -12.74 0.57 6.63
CA ILE A 37 -11.75 0.81 5.57
C ILE A 37 -11.09 2.17 5.75
N GLN A 38 -11.85 3.20 6.10
CA GLN A 38 -11.29 4.53 6.35
C GLN A 38 -10.32 4.50 7.54
N GLY A 39 -10.65 3.77 8.59
CA GLY A 39 -9.76 3.59 9.74
C GLY A 39 -8.47 2.88 9.38
N MET A 40 -8.55 1.87 8.51
CA MET A 40 -7.37 1.15 8.01
C MET A 40 -6.41 2.10 7.31
N ILE A 41 -6.92 2.93 6.42
CA ILE A 41 -6.08 3.90 5.69
C ILE A 41 -5.50 4.94 6.65
N SER A 42 -6.35 5.50 7.52
CA SER A 42 -5.97 6.62 8.38
C SER A 42 -4.92 6.24 9.42
N ASN A 43 -4.91 4.98 9.85
CA ASN A 43 -4.05 4.53 10.94
C ASN A 43 -2.82 3.75 10.48
N SER A 44 -2.66 3.51 9.19
CA SER A 44 -1.41 2.97 8.67
C SER A 44 -0.40 4.10 8.49
N ASN A 45 0.88 3.79 8.72
CA ASN A 45 1.93 4.79 8.67
C ASN A 45 3.04 4.51 7.68
N LEU A 46 2.95 3.41 6.96
CA LEU A 46 3.82 3.13 5.83
C LEU A 46 2.98 2.55 4.71
N LEU A 47 2.87 3.30 3.65
CA LEU A 47 2.07 2.93 2.49
C LEU A 47 2.94 3.03 1.25
N VAL A 48 3.17 1.90 0.58
CA VAL A 48 3.86 1.88 -0.70
C VAL A 48 2.83 1.56 -1.76
N THR A 49 2.76 2.38 -2.79
CA THR A 49 1.75 2.23 -3.85
C THR A 49 2.41 2.06 -5.20
N ALA A 50 1.73 1.36 -6.09
CA ALA A 50 2.14 1.15 -7.47
C ALA A 50 1.08 1.74 -8.39
N TRP A 51 1.52 2.47 -9.39
CA TRP A 51 0.65 3.24 -10.29
C TRP A 51 1.01 2.99 -11.74
N VAL A 52 -0.02 2.88 -12.57
CA VAL A 52 0.13 2.94 -14.02
C VAL A 52 -0.65 4.17 -14.46
N GLY A 53 0.07 5.25 -14.81
CA GLY A 53 -0.56 6.54 -15.00
C GLY A 53 -1.23 7.02 -13.71
N SER A 54 -2.52 7.33 -13.77
CA SER A 54 -3.31 7.74 -12.62
C SER A 54 -4.03 6.56 -11.93
N ASN A 55 -3.80 5.34 -12.41
CA ASN A 55 -4.48 4.16 -11.88
C ASN A 55 -3.67 3.51 -10.78
N LEU A 56 -4.26 3.34 -9.62
CA LEU A 56 -3.67 2.60 -8.51
C LEU A 56 -3.80 1.11 -8.80
N VAL A 57 -2.66 0.43 -8.98
CA VAL A 57 -2.63 -0.98 -9.35
C VAL A 57 -2.05 -1.90 -8.28
N GLY A 58 -1.42 -1.32 -7.26
CA GLY A 58 -0.87 -2.13 -6.17
C GLY A 58 -0.67 -1.32 -4.91
N VAL A 59 -0.70 -2.00 -3.76
CA VAL A 59 -0.47 -1.38 -2.46
C VAL A 59 0.18 -2.36 -1.50
N SER A 60 1.10 -1.84 -0.69
CA SER A 60 1.61 -2.49 0.52
C SER A 60 1.28 -1.55 1.67
N ARG A 61 0.38 -1.97 2.56
CA ARG A 61 -0.07 -1.16 3.68
C ARG A 61 0.46 -1.73 4.99
N CYS A 62 1.21 -0.93 5.72
CA CYS A 62 1.92 -1.38 6.90
C CYS A 62 1.71 -0.48 8.11
N VAL A 63 1.89 -1.06 9.29
CA VAL A 63 2.00 -0.35 10.54
C VAL A 63 3.36 -0.68 11.13
N THR A 64 4.15 0.33 11.43
CA THR A 64 5.52 0.15 11.89
C THR A 64 5.91 1.22 12.91
N ASP A 65 6.85 0.87 13.80
CA ASP A 65 7.47 1.85 14.71
C ASP A 65 8.70 2.51 14.09
N PHE A 66 9.06 2.15 12.87
CA PHE A 66 10.24 2.62 12.13
C PHE A 66 11.57 2.30 12.80
N HIS A 67 11.59 1.39 13.76
CA HIS A 67 12.80 0.99 14.48
C HIS A 67 12.99 -0.51 14.51
N TYR A 68 12.03 -1.23 15.03
CA TYR A 68 12.17 -2.66 15.25
C TYR A 68 11.18 -3.52 14.47
N CYS A 69 9.93 -3.12 14.42
CA CYS A 69 8.89 -3.97 13.84
C CYS A 69 8.13 -3.27 12.72
N CYS A 70 7.63 -4.09 11.81
CA CYS A 70 6.76 -3.63 10.72
C CYS A 70 5.76 -4.73 10.43
N TYR A 71 4.49 -4.42 10.56
CA TYR A 71 3.43 -5.36 10.21
C TYR A 71 2.85 -4.97 8.86
N LEU A 72 3.09 -5.82 7.87
CA LEU A 72 2.50 -5.65 6.53
C LEU A 72 1.14 -6.33 6.56
N SER A 73 0.09 -5.53 6.65
CA SER A 73 -1.27 -6.03 6.78
C SER A 73 -1.90 -6.38 5.44
N ASP A 74 -1.69 -5.54 4.44
CA ASP A 74 -2.30 -5.72 3.12
C ASP A 74 -1.23 -5.63 2.04
N LEU A 75 -1.15 -6.67 1.21
CA LEU A 75 -0.40 -6.65 -0.03
C LEU A 75 -1.39 -7.00 -1.13
N ALA A 76 -1.77 -6.02 -1.92
CA ALA A 76 -2.78 -6.18 -2.95
C ALA A 76 -2.27 -5.70 -4.30
N VAL A 77 -2.53 -6.48 -5.34
CA VAL A 77 -2.21 -6.12 -6.72
C VAL A 77 -3.44 -6.41 -7.57
N ASP A 78 -3.82 -5.44 -8.40
CA ASP A 78 -4.90 -5.58 -9.36
C ASP A 78 -4.66 -6.84 -10.20
N THR A 79 -5.68 -7.69 -10.33
CA THR A 79 -5.53 -8.98 -11.04
C THR A 79 -5.11 -8.79 -12.49
N ALA A 80 -5.47 -7.68 -13.11
CA ALA A 80 -5.06 -7.38 -14.49
C ALA A 80 -3.54 -7.13 -14.61
N TYR A 81 -2.87 -6.85 -13.49
CA TYR A 81 -1.44 -6.53 -13.46
C TYR A 81 -0.61 -7.55 -12.68
N GLN A 82 -1.20 -8.67 -12.29
CA GLN A 82 -0.46 -9.74 -11.62
C GLN A 82 0.51 -10.41 -12.60
N LYS A 83 1.50 -11.11 -12.05
CA LYS A 83 2.58 -11.78 -12.82
C LYS A 83 3.56 -10.82 -13.49
N GLU A 84 3.53 -9.54 -13.13
CA GLU A 84 4.47 -8.54 -13.64
C GLU A 84 5.49 -8.13 -12.60
N GLY A 85 5.54 -8.82 -11.46
CA GLY A 85 6.50 -8.55 -10.40
C GLY A 85 6.16 -7.36 -9.51
N ILE A 86 4.95 -6.81 -9.63
CA ILE A 86 4.54 -5.64 -8.84
C ILE A 86 4.50 -5.97 -7.35
N GLY A 87 3.90 -7.10 -6.97
CA GLY A 87 3.82 -7.52 -5.58
C GLY A 87 5.21 -7.68 -4.96
N LYS A 88 6.12 -8.30 -5.71
CA LYS A 88 7.51 -8.47 -5.26
C LYS A 88 8.20 -7.10 -5.07
N GLN A 89 8.02 -6.19 -6.01
CA GLN A 89 8.62 -4.86 -5.91
C GLN A 89 8.04 -4.06 -4.74
N LEU A 90 6.74 -4.18 -4.48
CA LEU A 90 6.13 -3.54 -3.32
C LEU A 90 6.76 -4.06 -2.02
N GLN A 91 6.98 -5.37 -1.91
CA GLN A 91 7.63 -5.95 -0.74
C GLN A 91 9.07 -5.47 -0.60
N ILE A 92 9.83 -5.47 -1.69
CA ILE A 92 11.22 -5.00 -1.70
C ILE A 92 11.29 -3.55 -1.22
N LYS A 93 10.44 -2.69 -1.78
CA LYS A 93 10.43 -1.27 -1.42
C LYS A 93 9.97 -1.05 0.03
N THR A 94 9.04 -1.86 0.51
CA THR A 94 8.58 -1.81 1.89
C THR A 94 9.71 -2.17 2.85
N GLN A 95 10.57 -3.13 2.48
CA GLN A 95 11.69 -3.57 3.31
C GLN A 95 12.96 -2.77 3.08
N ASP A 96 12.99 -1.88 2.10
CA ASP A 96 14.18 -1.11 1.78
C ASP A 96 14.50 -0.12 2.90
N LYS A 97 15.68 -0.28 3.48
CA LYS A 97 16.13 0.53 4.60
C LYS A 97 16.14 2.02 4.29
N LYS A 98 16.45 2.40 3.05
CA LYS A 98 16.45 3.80 2.63
C LYS A 98 15.08 4.44 2.73
N TYR A 99 14.05 3.70 2.36
CA TYR A 99 12.68 4.19 2.46
C TYR A 99 12.27 4.37 3.91
N PHE A 100 12.62 3.40 4.77
CA PHE A 100 12.36 3.52 6.21
C PHE A 100 13.03 4.74 6.81
N GLU A 101 14.30 4.96 6.50
CA GLU A 101 15.07 6.10 7.00
C GLU A 101 14.47 7.43 6.54
N ALA A 102 14.08 7.53 5.27
CA ALA A 102 13.48 8.73 4.71
C ALA A 102 12.14 9.06 5.40
N LEU A 103 11.33 8.04 5.63
CA LEU A 103 10.03 8.21 6.29
C LEU A 103 10.19 8.56 7.77
N ALA A 104 11.14 7.92 8.45
CA ALA A 104 11.44 8.23 9.84
C ALA A 104 11.86 9.69 10.01
N LYS A 105 12.71 10.18 9.11
CA LYS A 105 13.12 11.59 9.12
C LYS A 105 11.94 12.54 8.91
N LYS A 106 11.05 12.22 8.00
CA LYS A 106 9.86 13.03 7.73
C LYS A 106 8.93 13.11 8.95
N ARG A 107 8.86 12.03 9.72
CA ARG A 107 7.96 11.98 10.88
C ARG A 107 8.54 12.71 12.09
N ILE A 108 9.85 12.80 12.20
CA ILE A 108 10.52 13.46 13.33
C ILE A 108 10.56 14.97 13.12
N THR A 109 10.58 15.40 11.89
CA THR A 109 10.55 16.82 11.53
C THR A 109 9.14 17.31 11.28
#